data_a39dba3e00d90f3f744c28011ec1b2c7
#
_entry.id   a39dba3e00d90f3f744c28011ec1b2c7
#
_cell.length_a   1.000
_cell.length_b   1.000
_cell.length_c   1.000
_cell.angle_alpha   90.00
_cell.angle_beta   90.00
_cell.angle_gamma   90.00
#
_symmetry.space_group_name_H-M   'P 1'
#
loop_
_entity.id
_entity.type
_entity.pdbx_description
1 polymer ?
#
loop_
_entity_poly.entity_id
_entity_poly.type
_entity_poly.pdbx_seq_one_letter_code
_entity_poly.pdbx_strand_id
1 'polypeptide(L)'
;KRLAFSLYKEFITDEIWAYQRDNYGYRNLRSFPLLVSFLGAPYIDLRVSFNSFIPKRLDNQISSKLVNHYFDKFLLNKNYHDKIEFEIVYSCYYFGIHKKLIKLKDKNFSLKEIKLIEFELKNITNSVINFKNGHFVNDLKKIELLKDKFEEIVNSDLSIIDKIYWLSEDCKRFGTLPFAGIARAAFIAIQFLNPFVEEKILTINEKNIFLNSLKT
;
A
#
# COMPACT_ATOMS: atom_id res chain seq x y z
N LYS A 1 5.25 -7.87 -25.55
CA LYS A 1 5.35 -8.98 -24.60
C LYS A 1 4.01 -9.10 -23.86
N ARG A 2 2.96 -9.54 -24.62
CA ARG A 2 1.57 -9.62 -24.12
C ARG A 2 1.42 -10.52 -22.90
N LEU A 3 2.07 -11.69 -22.90
CA LEU A 3 2.00 -12.64 -21.79
C LEU A 3 2.54 -12.01 -20.48
N ALA A 4 3.69 -11.37 -20.50
CA ALA A 4 4.23 -10.72 -19.32
C ALA A 4 3.30 -9.63 -18.77
N PHE A 5 2.64 -8.87 -19.64
CA PHE A 5 1.66 -7.88 -19.24
C PHE A 5 0.42 -8.50 -18.60
N SER A 6 -0.14 -9.56 -19.19
CA SER A 6 -1.32 -10.25 -18.62
C SER A 6 -0.99 -10.93 -17.29
N LEU A 7 0.19 -11.56 -17.16
CA LEU A 7 0.63 -12.14 -15.89
C LEU A 7 0.81 -11.07 -14.80
N TYR A 8 1.40 -9.92 -15.13
CA TYR A 8 1.54 -8.83 -14.18
C TYR A 8 0.19 -8.31 -13.69
N LYS A 9 -0.77 -8.18 -14.61
CA LYS A 9 -2.15 -7.82 -14.27
C LYS A 9 -2.77 -8.85 -13.35
N GLU A 10 -2.75 -10.12 -13.72
CA GLU A 10 -3.34 -11.23 -12.98
C GLU A 10 -2.77 -11.36 -11.56
N PHE A 11 -1.45 -11.32 -11.42
CA PHE A 11 -0.79 -11.55 -10.13
C PHE A 11 -0.71 -10.31 -9.24
N ILE A 12 -0.83 -9.10 -9.80
CA ILE A 12 -0.55 -7.88 -9.05
C ILE A 12 -1.66 -6.83 -9.17
N THR A 13 -1.96 -6.32 -10.39
CA THR A 13 -2.66 -5.05 -10.52
C THR A 13 -4.17 -5.12 -10.70
N ASP A 14 -4.76 -6.23 -11.17
CA ASP A 14 -6.20 -6.26 -11.41
C ASP A 14 -7.00 -6.42 -10.11
N GLU A 15 -6.60 -7.35 -9.24
CA GLU A 15 -7.34 -7.59 -8.00
C GLU A 15 -6.46 -7.54 -6.74
N ILE A 16 -5.26 -8.12 -6.79
CA ILE A 16 -4.46 -8.39 -5.60
C ILE A 16 -4.11 -7.13 -4.82
N TRP A 17 -3.66 -6.06 -5.50
CA TRP A 17 -3.37 -4.80 -4.83
C TRP A 17 -4.63 -4.18 -4.21
N ALA A 18 -5.79 -4.28 -4.89
CA ALA A 18 -7.05 -3.74 -4.41
C ALA A 18 -7.58 -4.52 -3.19
N TYR A 19 -7.41 -5.87 -3.19
CA TYR A 19 -7.67 -6.70 -2.02
C TYR A 19 -6.80 -6.30 -0.84
N GLN A 20 -5.50 -6.10 -1.07
CA GLN A 20 -4.60 -5.66 -0.01
C GLN A 20 -5.03 -4.30 0.57
N ARG A 21 -5.37 -3.33 -0.29
CA ARG A 21 -5.83 -2.02 0.17
C ARG A 21 -7.10 -2.11 1.01
N ASP A 22 -8.12 -2.82 0.55
CA ASP A 22 -9.39 -3.01 1.28
C ASP A 22 -9.16 -3.74 2.61
N ASN A 23 -8.37 -4.81 2.62
CA ASN A 23 -8.04 -5.56 3.83
C ASN A 23 -7.36 -4.68 4.89
N TYR A 24 -6.54 -3.72 4.45
CA TYR A 24 -5.80 -2.82 5.32
C TYR A 24 -6.58 -1.56 5.72
N GLY A 25 -7.83 -1.42 5.30
CA GLY A 25 -8.72 -0.34 5.72
C GLY A 25 -8.80 0.85 4.77
N TYR A 26 -8.24 0.73 3.57
CA TYR A 26 -8.42 1.70 2.50
C TYR A 26 -9.65 1.40 1.65
N ARG A 27 -9.97 2.26 0.68
CA ARG A 27 -11.10 2.07 -0.23
C ARG A 27 -10.98 0.79 -1.03
N ASN A 28 -12.12 0.11 -1.19
CA ASN A 28 -12.24 -1.04 -2.08
C ASN A 28 -12.33 -0.57 -3.53
N LEU A 29 -11.32 -0.93 -4.31
CA LEU A 29 -11.22 -0.55 -5.74
C LEU A 29 -11.12 -1.77 -6.67
N ARG A 30 -11.59 -2.94 -6.23
CA ARG A 30 -11.49 -4.20 -7.00
C ARG A 30 -12.13 -4.14 -8.39
N SER A 31 -13.12 -3.28 -8.60
CA SER A 31 -13.78 -3.10 -9.89
C SER A 31 -13.10 -2.08 -10.81
N PHE A 32 -11.97 -1.49 -10.39
CA PHE A 32 -11.27 -0.45 -11.13
C PHE A 32 -9.87 -0.92 -11.52
N PRO A 33 -9.55 -1.01 -12.83
CA PRO A 33 -8.21 -1.42 -13.26
C PRO A 33 -7.18 -0.35 -12.86
N LEU A 34 -6.14 -0.77 -12.14
CA LEU A 34 -5.01 0.10 -11.81
C LEU A 34 -4.08 0.28 -13.01
N LEU A 35 -3.82 -0.83 -13.73
CA LEU A 35 -2.91 -0.87 -14.86
C LEU A 35 -3.72 -0.83 -16.17
N VAL A 36 -3.50 0.23 -16.94
CA VAL A 36 -4.09 0.43 -18.26
C VAL A 36 -3.01 0.36 -19.34
N SER A 37 -3.41 0.07 -20.58
CA SER A 37 -2.46 -0.02 -21.71
C SER A 37 -2.83 0.96 -22.80
N PHE A 38 -1.84 1.74 -23.26
CA PHE A 38 -1.95 2.58 -24.44
C PHE A 38 -0.85 2.18 -25.43
N LEU A 39 -1.23 1.81 -26.64
CA LEU A 39 -0.31 1.37 -27.69
C LEU A 39 0.66 0.25 -27.23
N GLY A 40 0.21 -0.62 -26.32
CA GLY A 40 1.01 -1.70 -25.77
C GLY A 40 1.98 -1.31 -24.64
N ALA A 41 2.05 -0.05 -24.28
CA ALA A 41 2.81 0.43 -23.12
C ALA A 41 1.93 0.45 -21.84
N PRO A 42 2.45 0.02 -20.68
CA PRO A 42 1.72 0.02 -19.43
C PRO A 42 1.72 1.40 -18.76
N TYR A 43 0.59 1.80 -18.23
CA TYR A 43 0.41 3.03 -17.45
C TYR A 43 -0.40 2.76 -16.20
N ILE A 44 -0.13 3.50 -15.13
CA ILE A 44 -0.94 3.48 -13.91
C ILE A 44 -1.99 4.58 -13.97
N ASP A 45 -3.25 4.22 -13.74
CA ASP A 45 -4.31 5.19 -13.54
C ASP A 45 -4.11 5.92 -12.21
N LEU A 46 -3.71 7.19 -12.27
CA LEU A 46 -3.43 7.99 -11.09
C LEU A 46 -4.66 8.22 -10.21
N ARG A 47 -5.87 8.30 -10.82
CA ARG A 47 -7.10 8.49 -10.04
C ARG A 47 -7.42 7.24 -9.23
N VAL A 48 -7.28 6.08 -9.83
CA VAL A 48 -7.43 4.79 -9.14
C VAL A 48 -6.35 4.65 -8.06
N SER A 49 -5.09 4.94 -8.41
CA SER A 49 -3.96 4.91 -7.48
C SER A 49 -4.20 5.81 -6.25
N PHE A 50 -4.55 7.09 -6.44
CA PHE A 50 -4.77 8.02 -5.33
C PHE A 50 -5.97 7.64 -4.46
N ASN A 51 -7.07 7.17 -5.07
CA ASN A 51 -8.21 6.66 -4.31
C ASN A 51 -7.84 5.44 -3.45
N SER A 52 -6.85 4.65 -3.86
CA SER A 52 -6.41 3.46 -3.12
C SER A 52 -5.73 3.77 -1.79
N PHE A 53 -5.36 5.02 -1.54
CA PHE A 53 -4.78 5.47 -0.28
C PHE A 53 -5.79 6.20 0.63
N ILE A 54 -7.04 6.30 0.20
CA ILE A 54 -8.09 6.93 0.99
C ILE A 54 -8.60 5.95 2.05
N PRO A 55 -8.61 6.31 3.35
CA PRO A 55 -9.25 5.50 4.38
C PRO A 55 -10.72 5.24 4.05
N LYS A 56 -11.16 4.00 4.13
CA LYS A 56 -12.51 3.59 3.68
C LYS A 56 -13.66 4.20 4.49
N ARG A 57 -13.38 4.68 5.71
CA ARG A 57 -14.37 5.30 6.59
C ARG A 57 -14.57 6.80 6.35
N LEU A 58 -13.74 7.42 5.51
CA LEU A 58 -13.96 8.81 5.10
C LEU A 58 -15.14 8.89 4.15
N ASP A 59 -16.00 9.90 4.35
CA ASP A 59 -17.09 10.17 3.42
C ASP A 59 -16.58 10.57 2.02
N ASN A 60 -17.48 10.54 1.04
CA ASN A 60 -17.12 10.81 -0.34
C ASN A 60 -16.69 12.26 -0.59
N GLN A 61 -17.19 13.20 0.20
CA GLN A 61 -16.87 14.62 0.03
C GLN A 61 -15.42 14.90 0.45
N ILE A 62 -15.03 14.46 1.64
CA ILE A 62 -13.65 14.56 2.14
C ILE A 62 -12.70 13.79 1.23
N SER A 63 -13.09 12.59 0.81
CA SER A 63 -12.31 11.74 -0.07
C SER A 63 -12.01 12.40 -1.41
N SER A 64 -13.03 13.02 -2.04
CA SER A 64 -12.87 13.73 -3.32
C SER A 64 -11.95 14.94 -3.18
N LYS A 65 -12.10 15.72 -2.11
CA LYS A 65 -11.18 16.82 -1.80
C LYS A 65 -9.75 16.34 -1.68
N LEU A 66 -9.54 15.21 -0.97
CA LEU A 66 -8.21 14.68 -0.70
C LEU A 66 -7.55 14.14 -1.99
N VAL A 67 -8.29 13.43 -2.82
CA VAL A 67 -7.81 12.97 -4.14
C VAL A 67 -7.44 14.14 -5.04
N ASN A 68 -8.26 15.19 -5.10
CA ASN A 68 -7.95 16.39 -5.88
C ASN A 68 -6.68 17.07 -5.35
N HIS A 69 -6.52 17.17 -4.04
CA HIS A 69 -5.28 17.69 -3.44
C HIS A 69 -4.05 16.86 -3.85
N TYR A 70 -4.16 15.53 -3.92
CA TYR A 70 -3.06 14.68 -4.38
C TYR A 70 -2.72 14.94 -5.85
N PHE A 71 -3.73 15.16 -6.70
CA PHE A 71 -3.51 15.55 -8.10
C PHE A 71 -2.78 16.89 -8.22
N ASP A 72 -3.25 17.92 -7.53
CA ASP A 72 -2.62 19.25 -7.54
C ASP A 72 -1.16 19.15 -7.10
N LYS A 73 -0.91 18.41 -6.02
CA LYS A 73 0.44 18.23 -5.48
C LYS A 73 1.34 17.44 -6.46
N PHE A 74 0.82 16.43 -7.11
CA PHE A 74 1.55 15.63 -8.10
C PHE A 74 1.87 16.45 -9.37
N LEU A 75 0.93 17.24 -9.88
CA LEU A 75 1.14 18.08 -11.06
C LEU A 75 2.25 19.10 -10.85
N LEU A 76 2.39 19.61 -9.63
CA LEU A 76 3.48 20.51 -9.24
C LEU A 76 4.82 19.80 -9.05
N ASN A 77 4.81 18.47 -8.83
CA ASN A 77 5.99 17.70 -8.46
C ASN A 77 6.07 16.37 -9.24
N LYS A 78 6.04 16.45 -10.57
CA LYS A 78 6.02 15.27 -11.46
C LYS A 78 7.21 14.32 -11.26
N ASN A 79 8.32 14.82 -10.73
CA ASN A 79 9.51 14.03 -10.40
C ASN A 79 9.27 13.03 -9.24
N TYR A 80 8.14 13.13 -8.54
CA TYR A 80 7.76 12.22 -7.46
C TYR A 80 6.91 11.03 -7.92
N HIS A 81 6.93 10.70 -9.22
CA HIS A 81 6.17 9.58 -9.78
C HIS A 81 6.52 8.22 -9.15
N ASP A 82 7.76 8.05 -8.68
CA ASP A 82 8.28 6.88 -7.95
C ASP A 82 8.18 7.01 -6.42
N LYS A 83 7.78 8.20 -5.91
CA LYS A 83 7.70 8.53 -4.48
C LYS A 83 6.30 8.92 -4.04
N ILE A 84 5.28 8.52 -4.80
CA ILE A 84 3.88 8.90 -4.55
C ILE A 84 3.48 8.67 -3.10
N GLU A 85 3.84 7.53 -2.54
CA GLU A 85 3.45 7.12 -1.20
C GLU A 85 4.13 7.92 -0.09
N PHE A 86 5.34 8.40 -0.31
CA PHE A 86 6.08 9.18 0.68
C PHE A 86 5.84 10.68 0.53
N GLU A 87 5.69 11.15 -0.70
CA GLU A 87 5.73 12.58 -1.00
C GLU A 87 4.37 13.16 -1.42
N ILE A 88 3.47 12.37 -1.99
CA ILE A 88 2.21 12.87 -2.54
C ILE A 88 1.04 12.59 -1.62
N VAL A 89 0.82 11.33 -1.25
CA VAL A 89 -0.37 10.91 -0.50
C VAL A 89 -0.11 10.81 1.01
N TYR A 90 -1.18 10.84 1.80
CA TYR A 90 -1.15 10.50 3.21
C TYR A 90 -1.62 9.05 3.37
N SER A 91 -0.66 8.12 3.52
CA SER A 91 -0.95 6.68 3.52
C SER A 91 -1.01 6.04 4.91
N CYS A 92 -0.43 6.68 5.92
CA CYS A 92 -0.41 6.17 7.29
C CYS A 92 -0.26 7.33 8.29
N TYR A 93 -0.51 7.03 9.57
CA TYR A 93 -0.16 7.94 10.66
C TYR A 93 1.32 7.77 11.02
N TYR A 94 1.97 8.87 11.37
CA TYR A 94 3.33 8.92 11.97
C TYR A 94 3.47 10.18 12.82
N PHE A 95 4.49 10.24 13.68
CA PHE A 95 4.73 11.40 14.53
C PHE A 95 4.96 12.66 13.68
N GLY A 96 4.28 13.74 14.03
CA GLY A 96 4.41 15.00 13.30
C GLY A 96 3.53 15.13 12.04
N ILE A 97 2.77 14.09 11.65
CA ILE A 97 1.86 14.16 10.50
C ILE A 97 0.88 15.34 10.60
N HIS A 98 0.49 15.72 11.81
CA HIS A 98 -0.40 16.86 12.07
C HIS A 98 0.15 18.15 11.45
N LYS A 99 1.48 18.39 11.54
CA LYS A 99 2.16 19.55 10.95
C LYS A 99 1.98 19.61 9.41
N LYS A 100 1.85 18.44 8.76
CA LYS A 100 1.58 18.34 7.31
C LYS A 100 0.09 18.48 7.01
N LEU A 101 -0.76 17.80 7.77
CA LEU A 101 -2.21 17.83 7.57
C LEU A 101 -2.85 19.21 7.82
N ILE A 102 -2.32 19.98 8.76
CA ILE A 102 -2.86 21.32 9.06
C ILE A 102 -2.77 22.28 7.85
N LYS A 103 -1.82 22.06 6.93
CA LYS A 103 -1.70 22.81 5.68
C LYS A 103 -2.86 22.58 4.71
N LEU A 104 -3.66 21.54 4.93
CA LEU A 104 -4.89 21.30 4.16
C LEU A 104 -5.94 22.41 4.40
N LYS A 105 -5.83 23.21 5.46
CA LYS A 105 -6.67 24.41 5.64
C LYS A 105 -6.59 25.34 4.43
N ASP A 106 -5.41 25.53 3.86
CA ASP A 106 -5.17 26.35 2.67
C ASP A 106 -5.80 25.76 1.40
N LYS A 107 -6.33 24.54 1.51
CA LYS A 107 -7.05 23.78 0.46
C LYS A 107 -8.51 23.54 0.80
N ASN A 108 -9.11 24.42 1.58
CA ASN A 108 -10.53 24.40 1.97
C ASN A 108 -10.96 23.17 2.81
N PHE A 109 -10.03 22.57 3.58
CA PHE A 109 -10.40 21.59 4.58
C PHE A 109 -10.68 22.28 5.93
N SER A 110 -11.79 21.92 6.56
CA SER A 110 -12.09 22.33 7.92
C SER A 110 -11.22 21.60 8.93
N LEU A 111 -11.04 22.16 10.13
CA LEU A 111 -10.33 21.48 11.22
C LEU A 111 -10.95 20.12 11.59
N LYS A 112 -12.27 20.01 11.47
CA LYS A 112 -12.99 18.76 11.75
C LYS A 112 -12.62 17.68 10.73
N GLU A 113 -12.57 18.01 9.44
CA GLU A 113 -12.16 17.09 8.37
C GLU A 113 -10.69 16.66 8.54
N ILE A 114 -9.81 17.61 8.88
CA ILE A 114 -8.38 17.31 9.13
C ILE A 114 -8.22 16.33 10.30
N LYS A 115 -8.90 16.55 11.42
CA LYS A 115 -8.88 15.66 12.57
C LYS A 115 -9.43 14.28 12.23
N LEU A 116 -10.47 14.20 11.40
CA LEU A 116 -11.03 12.93 10.96
C LEU A 116 -10.06 12.15 10.07
N ILE A 117 -9.40 12.82 9.13
CA ILE A 117 -8.35 12.21 8.29
C ILE A 117 -7.23 11.64 9.18
N GLU A 118 -6.72 12.44 10.11
CA GLU A 118 -5.66 12.01 11.04
C GLU A 118 -6.08 10.80 11.88
N PHE A 119 -7.31 10.81 12.39
CA PHE A 119 -7.88 9.73 13.18
C PHE A 119 -7.99 8.43 12.38
N GLU A 120 -8.50 8.48 11.15
CA GLU A 120 -8.63 7.30 10.31
C GLU A 120 -7.28 6.75 9.86
N LEU A 121 -6.29 7.60 9.55
CA LEU A 121 -4.92 7.16 9.29
C LEU A 121 -4.31 6.47 10.51
N LYS A 122 -4.56 6.97 11.72
CA LYS A 122 -4.10 6.34 12.97
C LYS A 122 -4.75 4.98 13.20
N ASN A 123 -6.05 4.85 12.93
CA ASN A 123 -6.75 3.58 13.03
C ASN A 123 -6.16 2.53 12.07
N ILE A 124 -5.92 2.89 10.81
CA ILE A 124 -5.28 2.02 9.82
C ILE A 124 -3.89 1.60 10.32
N THR A 125 -3.07 2.57 10.71
CA THR A 125 -1.71 2.29 11.17
C THR A 125 -1.70 1.33 12.35
N ASN A 126 -2.53 1.58 13.36
CA ASN A 126 -2.64 0.71 14.54
C ASN A 126 -3.10 -0.71 14.18
N SER A 127 -4.02 -0.85 13.21
CA SER A 127 -4.48 -2.17 12.75
C SER A 127 -3.40 -2.95 12.01
N VAL A 128 -2.49 -2.25 11.34
CA VAL A 128 -1.37 -2.89 10.63
C VAL A 128 -0.29 -3.36 11.60
N ILE A 129 0.17 -2.46 12.51
CA ILE A 129 1.37 -2.69 13.33
C ILE A 129 1.09 -3.44 14.65
N ASN A 130 -0.12 -3.85 14.93
CA ASN A 130 -0.44 -4.59 16.14
C ASN A 130 0.27 -5.95 16.17
N PHE A 131 1.20 -6.14 17.12
CA PHE A 131 2.00 -7.37 17.23
C PHE A 131 1.21 -8.63 17.60
N LYS A 132 0.01 -8.51 18.16
CA LYS A 132 -0.79 -9.68 18.57
C LYS A 132 -1.64 -10.21 17.40
N ASN A 133 -2.33 -9.30 16.71
CA ASN A 133 -3.34 -9.65 15.71
C ASN A 133 -3.39 -8.65 14.53
N GLY A 134 -2.34 -7.88 14.33
CA GLY A 134 -2.24 -6.92 13.23
C GLY A 134 -2.18 -7.60 11.85
N HIS A 135 -2.49 -6.81 10.84
CA HIS A 135 -2.51 -7.33 9.46
C HIS A 135 -1.17 -7.90 9.04
N PHE A 136 -0.05 -7.26 9.41
CA PHE A 136 1.27 -7.74 9.02
C PHE A 136 1.63 -9.10 9.64
N VAL A 137 1.21 -9.36 10.89
CA VAL A 137 1.41 -10.67 11.55
C VAL A 137 0.62 -11.77 10.84
N ASN A 138 -0.62 -11.47 10.46
CA ASN A 138 -1.46 -12.40 9.72
C ASN A 138 -0.91 -12.70 8.32
N ASP A 139 -0.33 -11.69 7.67
CA ASP A 139 0.26 -11.85 6.35
C ASP A 139 1.58 -12.63 6.39
N LEU A 140 2.40 -12.45 7.44
CA LEU A 140 3.58 -13.30 7.67
C LEU A 140 3.19 -14.79 7.76
N LYS A 141 2.18 -15.11 8.56
CA LYS A 141 1.68 -16.50 8.69
C LYS A 141 1.21 -17.08 7.36
N LYS A 142 0.60 -16.29 6.49
CA LYS A 142 0.18 -16.77 5.16
C LYS A 142 1.38 -17.08 4.28
N ILE A 143 2.45 -16.28 4.31
CA ILE A 143 3.67 -16.55 3.54
C ILE A 143 4.35 -17.86 4.00
N GLU A 144 4.34 -18.12 5.32
CA GLU A 144 4.86 -19.37 5.85
C GLU A 144 4.14 -20.60 5.28
N LEU A 145 2.82 -20.51 5.05
CA LEU A 145 2.02 -21.58 4.45
C LEU A 145 2.30 -21.81 2.95
N LEU A 146 2.88 -20.85 2.25
CA LEU A 146 3.08 -20.95 0.80
C LEU A 146 3.97 -22.14 0.42
N LYS A 147 4.99 -22.44 1.20
CA LYS A 147 5.88 -23.58 0.96
C LYS A 147 5.12 -24.90 1.02
N ASP A 148 4.33 -25.12 2.07
CA ASP A 148 3.57 -26.35 2.26
C ASP A 148 2.54 -26.51 1.14
N LYS A 149 1.86 -25.43 0.75
CA LYS A 149 0.94 -25.41 -0.38
C LYS A 149 1.60 -25.74 -1.71
N PHE A 150 2.79 -25.22 -1.94
CA PHE A 150 3.57 -25.56 -3.14
C PHE A 150 3.91 -27.05 -3.18
N GLU A 151 4.43 -27.61 -2.09
CA GLU A 151 4.78 -29.03 -2.00
C GLU A 151 3.55 -29.93 -2.18
N GLU A 152 2.40 -29.59 -1.58
CA GLU A 152 1.13 -30.29 -1.74
C GLU A 152 0.72 -30.41 -3.21
N ILE A 153 0.75 -29.29 -3.96
CA ILE A 153 0.33 -29.27 -5.36
C ILE A 153 1.34 -29.99 -6.27
N VAL A 154 2.63 -29.75 -6.07
CA VAL A 154 3.67 -30.38 -6.92
C VAL A 154 3.64 -31.88 -6.80
N ASN A 155 3.42 -32.45 -5.60
CA ASN A 155 3.39 -33.86 -5.32
C ASN A 155 2.01 -34.54 -5.55
N SER A 156 0.98 -33.79 -5.92
CA SER A 156 -0.36 -34.32 -6.20
C SER A 156 -0.43 -35.03 -7.54
N ASP A 157 -1.50 -35.81 -7.74
CA ASP A 157 -1.81 -36.48 -9.01
C ASP A 157 -2.57 -35.61 -10.01
N LEU A 158 -2.64 -34.30 -9.77
CA LEU A 158 -3.30 -33.33 -10.64
C LEU A 158 -2.62 -33.27 -12.02
N SER A 159 -3.40 -32.95 -13.06
CA SER A 159 -2.85 -32.66 -14.37
C SER A 159 -1.90 -31.45 -14.33
N ILE A 160 -0.98 -31.34 -15.29
CA ILE A 160 -0.04 -30.21 -15.37
C ILE A 160 -0.79 -28.87 -15.43
N ILE A 161 -1.92 -28.81 -16.15
CA ILE A 161 -2.73 -27.61 -16.28
C ILE A 161 -3.36 -27.24 -14.93
N ASP A 162 -3.90 -28.22 -14.21
CA ASP A 162 -4.48 -27.99 -12.89
C ASP A 162 -3.40 -27.56 -11.88
N LYS A 163 -2.21 -28.15 -11.93
CA LYS A 163 -1.07 -27.73 -11.09
C LYS A 163 -0.71 -26.27 -11.37
N ILE A 164 -0.60 -25.86 -12.63
CA ILE A 164 -0.31 -24.46 -13.01
C ILE A 164 -1.40 -23.53 -12.48
N TYR A 165 -2.67 -23.90 -12.61
CA TYR A 165 -3.79 -23.12 -12.09
C TYR A 165 -3.70 -22.94 -10.57
N TRP A 166 -3.59 -24.02 -9.82
CA TRP A 166 -3.56 -23.95 -8.35
C TRP A 166 -2.30 -23.30 -7.79
N LEU A 167 -1.13 -23.52 -8.41
CA LEU A 167 0.10 -22.81 -8.06
C LEU A 167 -0.04 -21.30 -8.29
N SER A 168 -0.75 -20.89 -9.37
CA SER A 168 -1.02 -19.48 -9.64
C SER A 168 -1.97 -18.88 -8.60
N GLU A 169 -3.04 -19.60 -8.23
CA GLU A 169 -3.98 -19.17 -7.20
C GLU A 169 -3.32 -19.05 -5.82
N ASP A 170 -2.51 -20.03 -5.44
CA ASP A 170 -1.80 -20.01 -4.15
C ASP A 170 -0.69 -18.95 -4.14
N CYS A 171 0.00 -18.71 -5.26
CA CYS A 171 0.91 -17.58 -5.40
C CYS A 171 0.20 -16.25 -5.16
N LYS A 172 -1.02 -16.04 -5.66
CA LYS A 172 -1.82 -14.83 -5.40
C LYS A 172 -2.21 -14.72 -3.92
N ARG A 173 -2.75 -15.80 -3.34
CA ARG A 173 -3.36 -15.80 -1.99
C ARG A 173 -2.34 -15.80 -0.86
N PHE A 174 -1.27 -16.57 -0.99
CA PHE A 174 -0.27 -16.79 0.04
C PHE A 174 1.09 -16.13 -0.29
N GLY A 175 1.29 -15.68 -1.50
CA GLY A 175 2.47 -14.96 -1.98
C GLY A 175 2.23 -13.46 -2.15
N THR A 176 1.71 -13.03 -3.30
CA THR A 176 1.65 -11.60 -3.67
C THR A 176 0.73 -10.77 -2.79
N LEU A 177 -0.41 -11.29 -2.36
CA LEU A 177 -1.32 -10.55 -1.47
C LEU A 177 -0.68 -10.25 -0.11
N PRO A 178 -0.20 -11.25 0.66
CA PRO A 178 0.46 -10.98 1.94
C PRO A 178 1.79 -10.23 1.77
N PHE A 179 2.56 -10.47 0.71
CA PHE A 179 3.76 -9.67 0.41
C PHE A 179 3.45 -8.18 0.28
N ALA A 180 2.39 -7.83 -0.46
CA ALA A 180 1.94 -6.43 -0.59
C ALA A 180 1.54 -5.83 0.77
N GLY A 181 0.99 -6.65 1.67
CA GLY A 181 0.68 -6.25 3.05
C GLY A 181 1.94 -5.99 3.88
N ILE A 182 2.92 -6.88 3.83
CA ILE A 182 4.19 -6.71 4.54
C ILE A 182 4.97 -5.50 4.00
N ALA A 183 4.98 -5.31 2.68
CA ALA A 183 5.55 -4.10 2.08
C ALA A 183 4.89 -2.83 2.63
N ARG A 184 3.56 -2.82 2.81
CA ARG A 184 2.84 -1.72 3.46
C ARG A 184 3.33 -1.47 4.89
N ALA A 185 3.53 -2.52 5.70
CA ALA A 185 4.09 -2.38 7.04
C ALA A 185 5.51 -1.80 7.03
N ALA A 186 6.35 -2.20 6.07
CA ALA A 186 7.68 -1.63 5.89
C ALA A 186 7.64 -0.14 5.52
N PHE A 187 6.72 0.29 4.65
CA PHE A 187 6.50 1.71 4.35
C PHE A 187 6.10 2.51 5.60
N ILE A 188 5.21 1.97 6.45
CA ILE A 188 4.84 2.58 7.72
C ILE A 188 6.08 2.72 8.62
N ALA A 189 6.91 1.69 8.74
CA ALA A 189 8.13 1.72 9.56
C ALA A 189 9.10 2.84 9.10
N ILE A 190 9.32 2.99 7.80
CA ILE A 190 10.15 4.07 7.24
C ILE A 190 9.55 5.45 7.55
N GLN A 191 8.21 5.59 7.45
CA GLN A 191 7.53 6.84 7.80
C GLN A 191 7.65 7.19 9.28
N PHE A 192 7.80 6.21 10.18
CA PHE A 192 8.08 6.47 11.60
C PHE A 192 9.53 6.89 11.87
N LEU A 193 10.49 6.42 11.08
CA LEU A 193 11.91 6.77 11.25
C LEU A 193 12.22 8.23 10.87
N ASN A 194 11.57 8.76 9.84
CA ASN A 194 11.84 10.11 9.34
C ASN A 194 11.59 11.20 10.40
N PRO A 195 10.44 11.21 11.11
CA PRO A 195 10.16 12.17 12.17
C PRO A 195 11.16 12.14 13.34
N PHE A 196 11.74 10.99 13.66
CA PHE A 196 12.75 10.91 14.70
C PHE A 196 14.01 11.71 14.36
N VAL A 197 14.34 11.83 13.08
CA VAL A 197 15.42 12.71 12.62
C VAL A 197 14.98 14.18 12.63
N GLU A 198 13.76 14.48 12.18
CA GLU A 198 13.19 15.84 12.18
C GLU A 198 13.10 16.42 13.60
N GLU A 199 12.69 15.61 14.59
CA GLU A 199 12.57 15.96 16.01
C GLU A 199 13.91 15.80 16.78
N LYS A 200 15.02 15.50 16.09
CA LYS A 200 16.38 15.34 16.65
C LYS A 200 16.52 14.25 17.73
N ILE A 201 15.64 13.25 17.68
CA ILE A 201 15.73 12.04 18.52
C ILE A 201 16.82 11.10 17.97
N LEU A 202 16.95 11.03 16.65
CA LEU A 202 18.02 10.33 15.96
C LEU A 202 18.75 11.30 15.04
N THR A 203 20.05 11.07 14.86
CA THR A 203 20.79 11.69 13.77
C THR A 203 20.54 10.95 12.46
N ILE A 204 20.81 11.61 11.33
CA ILE A 204 20.76 10.97 10.00
C ILE A 204 21.70 9.75 9.96
N ASN A 205 22.87 9.85 10.59
CA ASN A 205 23.85 8.77 10.64
C ASN A 205 23.34 7.55 11.39
N GLU A 206 22.75 7.73 12.57
CA GLU A 206 22.16 6.64 13.37
C GLU A 206 21.02 5.96 12.60
N LYS A 207 20.15 6.73 11.95
CA LYS A 207 19.10 6.18 11.06
C LYS A 207 19.72 5.32 9.95
N ASN A 208 20.78 5.80 9.29
CA ASN A 208 21.45 5.06 8.21
C ASN A 208 22.14 3.80 8.72
N ILE A 209 22.80 3.87 9.88
CA ILE A 209 23.40 2.69 10.53
C ILE A 209 22.33 1.65 10.83
N PHE A 210 21.19 2.07 11.40
CA PHE A 210 20.06 1.17 11.65
C PHE A 210 19.57 0.50 10.36
N LEU A 211 19.29 1.28 9.32
CA LEU A 211 18.80 0.74 8.05
C LEU A 211 19.80 -0.23 7.38
N ASN A 212 21.11 0.09 7.45
CA ASN A 212 22.15 -0.77 6.91
C ASN A 212 22.41 -2.04 7.76
N SER A 213 21.97 -2.06 9.03
CA SER A 213 22.06 -3.24 9.87
C SER A 213 20.99 -4.28 9.58
N LEU A 214 19.91 -3.89 8.88
CA LEU A 214 18.86 -4.81 8.46
C LEU A 214 19.43 -5.71 7.36
N LYS A 215 19.55 -7.00 7.69
CA LYS A 215 19.95 -8.01 6.67
C LYS A 215 18.77 -8.25 5.73
N THR A 216 18.97 -7.97 4.46
CA THR A 216 18.04 -8.28 3.35
C THR A 216 18.56 -9.49 2.59
#